data_e47eced6e496998e62e54a1aac0c99a0
#
_entry.id   e47eced6e496998e62e54a1aac0c99a0
#
_cell.length_a   1.000
_cell.length_b   1.000
_cell.length_c   1.000
_cell.angle_alpha   90.00
_cell.angle_beta   90.00
_cell.angle_gamma   90.00
#
_symmetry.space_group_name_H-M   'P 1'
#
loop_
_entity.id
_entity.type
_entity.pdbx_description
1 polymer ?
#
loop_
_entity_poly.entity_id
_entity_poly.type
_entity_poly.pdbx_seq_one_letter_code
_entity_poly.pdbx_strand_id
1 'polypeptide(L)'
;LYQGDEQLHRFDNKNNPWRVPWQEQFLLDTEFELNIPDNQTEFEFTITAIYYKFRNAEEFDISESNETYSATILYNFTENSLNRNQNWTLDGSLDNSNENDDAKIFLEIKTYIFGYLLSYDWKYNTVEYQLSYNFDPARYVYYTNQGHSVMEYRDYINFVTKEETAVVEIAHILRNLSNQKGFDSLSEVNFIMSFVQSLKYSEDNLTAGVGEYPRYPIETLVEQTGDCEDSAALLISLLEALNYEAAMILIPEAWDDYGHAAVGVNLTGAEGIYYILNEGKDNEIGYYYAETTAEGWKLGEIPDLDSRTAYVYEV
;
A
#
# COMPACT_ATOMS: atom_id res chain seq x y z
N LEU A 1 -26.27 -17.92 0.69
CA LEU A 1 -25.61 -16.97 -0.18
C LEU A 1 -25.32 -17.65 -1.52
N TYR A 2 -25.64 -16.98 -2.61
CA TYR A 2 -25.51 -17.52 -3.98
C TYR A 2 -24.89 -16.47 -4.89
N GLN A 3 -24.14 -16.95 -5.90
CA GLN A 3 -23.74 -16.17 -7.06
C GLN A 3 -24.32 -16.82 -8.32
N GLY A 4 -25.30 -16.19 -8.95
CA GLY A 4 -26.12 -16.85 -9.95
C GLY A 4 -26.82 -18.09 -9.35
N ASP A 5 -26.65 -19.25 -9.97
CA ASP A 5 -27.19 -20.52 -9.50
C ASP A 5 -26.24 -21.29 -8.53
N GLU A 6 -25.05 -20.77 -8.27
CA GLU A 6 -24.05 -21.40 -7.41
C GLU A 6 -24.22 -20.95 -5.95
N GLN A 7 -24.39 -21.91 -5.06
CA GLN A 7 -24.39 -21.64 -3.62
C GLN A 7 -22.99 -21.40 -3.12
N LEU A 8 -22.67 -20.15 -2.73
CA LEU A 8 -21.37 -19.76 -2.22
C LEU A 8 -21.18 -20.19 -0.77
N HIS A 9 -22.18 -19.95 0.05
CA HIS A 9 -22.13 -20.30 1.46
C HIS A 9 -23.53 -20.55 2.03
N ARG A 10 -23.56 -21.44 3.02
CA ARG A 10 -24.77 -21.73 3.78
C ARG A 10 -24.47 -21.62 5.27
N PHE A 11 -25.17 -20.74 5.94
CA PHE A 11 -24.99 -20.44 7.37
C PHE A 11 -25.77 -21.38 8.31
N ASP A 12 -26.43 -22.40 7.83
CA ASP A 12 -27.14 -23.33 8.69
C ASP A 12 -26.42 -24.67 8.77
N ASN A 13 -26.61 -25.33 9.89
CA ASN A 13 -26.42 -26.76 9.99
C ASN A 13 -27.79 -27.41 9.95
N LYS A 14 -28.13 -28.11 8.87
CA LYS A 14 -29.41 -28.77 8.67
C LYS A 14 -29.81 -29.69 9.84
N ASN A 15 -28.81 -30.15 10.60
CA ASN A 15 -29.00 -31.02 11.76
C ASN A 15 -29.07 -30.25 13.09
N ASN A 16 -28.71 -28.97 13.10
CA ASN A 16 -28.72 -28.11 14.27
C ASN A 16 -29.03 -26.66 13.86
N PRO A 17 -30.27 -26.37 13.42
CA PRO A 17 -30.66 -25.03 13.04
C PRO A 17 -30.64 -24.12 14.27
N TRP A 18 -30.26 -22.85 14.06
CA TRP A 18 -30.31 -21.85 15.12
C TRP A 18 -31.76 -21.68 15.62
N ARG A 19 -31.91 -21.63 16.93
CA ARG A 19 -33.20 -21.33 17.54
C ARG A 19 -33.25 -19.84 17.85
N VAL A 20 -33.88 -19.09 16.97
CA VAL A 20 -34.14 -17.65 17.20
C VAL A 20 -35.45 -17.51 17.94
N PRO A 21 -35.48 -16.87 19.12
CA PRO A 21 -36.73 -16.56 19.81
C PRO A 21 -37.59 -15.64 18.93
N TRP A 22 -38.88 -15.89 18.93
CA TRP A 22 -39.83 -15.06 18.20
C TRP A 22 -39.78 -13.61 18.68
N GLN A 23 -39.66 -12.65 17.77
CA GLN A 23 -39.56 -11.21 18.00
C GLN A 23 -38.30 -10.71 18.74
N GLU A 24 -37.27 -11.51 18.85
CA GLU A 24 -35.98 -11.07 19.40
C GLU A 24 -34.92 -10.89 18.31
N GLN A 25 -34.01 -9.93 18.56
CA GLN A 25 -32.81 -9.81 17.71
C GLN A 25 -31.85 -10.96 18.02
N PHE A 26 -31.39 -11.62 17.00
CA PHE A 26 -30.37 -12.65 17.10
C PHE A 26 -29.16 -12.24 16.32
N LEU A 27 -28.00 -12.16 16.97
CA LEU A 27 -26.75 -11.89 16.31
C LEU A 27 -26.21 -13.20 15.73
N LEU A 28 -26.18 -13.27 14.41
CA LEU A 28 -25.42 -14.28 13.69
C LEU A 28 -23.97 -13.78 13.63
N ASP A 29 -23.19 -14.06 14.68
CA ASP A 29 -21.75 -13.79 14.71
C ASP A 29 -21.03 -14.86 13.89
N THR A 30 -21.10 -14.70 12.57
CA THR A 30 -20.52 -15.65 11.64
C THR A 30 -19.89 -14.90 10.49
N GLU A 31 -18.65 -15.25 10.20
CA GLU A 31 -17.84 -14.69 9.11
C GLU A 31 -17.54 -15.78 8.10
N PHE A 32 -17.45 -15.42 6.85
CA PHE A 32 -16.91 -16.27 5.79
C PHE A 32 -16.14 -15.41 4.78
N GLU A 33 -15.17 -16.03 4.15
CA GLU A 33 -14.31 -15.37 3.17
C GLU A 33 -14.66 -15.83 1.77
N LEU A 34 -14.69 -14.89 0.83
CA LEU A 34 -14.82 -15.16 -0.59
C LEU A 34 -13.60 -14.63 -1.31
N ASN A 35 -12.96 -15.49 -2.10
CA ASN A 35 -11.89 -15.05 -3.00
C ASN A 35 -12.51 -14.49 -4.27
N ILE A 36 -12.42 -13.18 -4.46
CA ILE A 36 -12.88 -12.49 -5.65
C ILE A 36 -11.67 -12.23 -6.55
N PRO A 37 -11.70 -12.59 -7.84
CA PRO A 37 -10.60 -12.27 -8.76
C PRO A 37 -10.34 -10.77 -8.87
N ASP A 38 -9.08 -10.36 -8.94
CA ASP A 38 -8.65 -8.95 -8.96
C ASP A 38 -9.18 -8.14 -10.14
N ASN A 39 -9.61 -8.80 -11.21
CA ASN A 39 -10.18 -8.15 -12.39
C ASN A 39 -11.69 -7.91 -12.30
N GLN A 40 -12.34 -8.28 -11.20
CA GLN A 40 -13.75 -8.00 -10.97
C GLN A 40 -13.91 -6.62 -10.33
N THR A 41 -14.68 -5.76 -10.97
CA THR A 41 -15.05 -4.44 -10.46
C THR A 41 -16.35 -4.46 -9.65
N GLU A 42 -17.17 -5.48 -9.82
CA GLU A 42 -18.46 -5.66 -9.15
C GLU A 42 -18.67 -7.13 -8.79
N PHE A 43 -19.35 -7.35 -7.69
CA PHE A 43 -19.75 -8.66 -7.22
C PHE A 43 -21.22 -8.63 -6.79
N GLU A 44 -22.02 -9.48 -7.46
CA GLU A 44 -23.43 -9.62 -7.14
C GLU A 44 -23.64 -10.91 -6.35
N PHE A 45 -24.38 -10.82 -5.25
CA PHE A 45 -24.75 -11.98 -4.47
C PHE A 45 -26.20 -11.87 -3.96
N THR A 46 -26.84 -13.01 -3.84
CA THR A 46 -28.22 -13.11 -3.37
C THR A 46 -28.25 -13.74 -1.99
N ILE A 47 -29.01 -13.13 -1.09
CA ILE A 47 -29.27 -13.64 0.26
C ILE A 47 -30.69 -14.19 0.30
N THR A 48 -30.84 -15.38 0.87
CA THR A 48 -32.13 -16.00 1.18
C THR A 48 -32.13 -16.39 2.66
N ALA A 49 -33.14 -15.98 3.40
CA ALA A 49 -33.36 -16.43 4.77
C ALA A 49 -34.37 -17.59 4.79
N ILE A 50 -34.02 -18.65 5.51
CA ILE A 50 -34.83 -19.87 5.57
C ILE A 50 -35.10 -20.21 7.02
N TYR A 51 -36.38 -20.55 7.34
CA TYR A 51 -36.73 -21.11 8.62
C TYR A 51 -37.30 -22.54 8.47
N TYR A 52 -37.27 -23.29 9.53
CA TYR A 52 -37.79 -24.66 9.56
C TYR A 52 -39.02 -24.79 10.42
N LYS A 53 -40.14 -25.13 9.78
CA LYS A 53 -41.40 -25.43 10.45
C LYS A 53 -41.73 -26.91 10.27
N PHE A 54 -41.79 -27.66 11.36
CA PHE A 54 -42.12 -29.10 11.34
C PHE A 54 -41.29 -29.96 10.34
N ARG A 55 -40.00 -29.62 10.12
CA ARG A 55 -39.08 -30.25 9.18
C ARG A 55 -39.23 -29.80 7.71
N ASN A 56 -40.14 -28.91 7.39
CA ASN A 56 -40.19 -28.26 6.10
C ASN A 56 -39.36 -26.96 6.18
N ALA A 57 -38.60 -26.69 5.14
CA ALA A 57 -37.96 -25.39 4.97
C ALA A 57 -38.98 -24.44 4.36
N GLU A 58 -39.14 -23.28 4.94
CA GLU A 58 -39.92 -22.17 4.41
C GLU A 58 -38.99 -20.95 4.36
N GLU A 59 -39.18 -20.04 3.44
CA GLU A 59 -38.38 -18.85 3.29
C GLU A 59 -38.99 -17.68 4.10
N PHE A 60 -38.14 -16.87 4.73
CA PHE A 60 -38.54 -15.59 5.29
C PHE A 60 -38.52 -14.55 4.18
N ASP A 61 -39.50 -13.66 4.20
CA ASP A 61 -39.45 -12.45 3.39
C ASP A 61 -38.47 -11.45 3.99
N ILE A 62 -37.44 -11.14 3.21
CA ILE A 62 -36.40 -10.15 3.51
C ILE A 62 -36.31 -9.07 2.43
N SER A 63 -37.18 -9.11 1.44
CA SER A 63 -37.21 -8.20 0.30
C SER A 63 -38.11 -6.98 0.57
N GLU A 64 -37.67 -5.83 0.14
CA GLU A 64 -38.50 -4.60 0.16
C GLU A 64 -39.53 -4.54 -0.99
N SER A 65 -39.56 -5.56 -1.85
CA SER A 65 -40.47 -5.66 -2.99
C SER A 65 -41.31 -6.90 -2.92
N ASN A 66 -42.60 -6.77 -3.19
CA ASN A 66 -43.59 -7.87 -3.17
C ASN A 66 -43.05 -9.12 -3.92
N GLU A 67 -43.23 -10.26 -3.29
CA GLU A 67 -43.14 -11.61 -3.85
C GLU A 67 -41.74 -12.20 -4.05
N THR A 68 -40.68 -11.62 -3.48
CA THR A 68 -39.35 -12.23 -3.55
C THR A 68 -38.78 -12.48 -2.15
N TYR A 69 -38.60 -13.75 -1.78
CA TYR A 69 -38.01 -14.20 -0.53
C TYR A 69 -36.47 -14.13 -0.54
N SER A 70 -35.91 -13.34 -1.43
CA SER A 70 -34.46 -13.17 -1.59
C SER A 70 -34.13 -11.73 -1.92
N ALA A 71 -33.00 -11.28 -1.44
CA ALA A 71 -32.46 -9.95 -1.76
C ALA A 71 -31.11 -10.06 -2.46
N THR A 72 -30.97 -9.33 -3.56
CA THR A 72 -29.73 -9.25 -4.30
C THR A 72 -28.96 -8.00 -3.94
N ILE A 73 -27.68 -8.15 -3.61
CA ILE A 73 -26.78 -7.07 -3.28
C ILE A 73 -25.68 -7.02 -4.32
N LEU A 74 -25.51 -5.85 -4.96
CA LEU A 74 -24.42 -5.54 -5.84
C LEU A 74 -23.35 -4.77 -5.06
N TYR A 75 -22.17 -5.36 -4.93
CA TYR A 75 -21.02 -4.74 -4.31
C TYR A 75 -20.06 -4.24 -5.37
N ASN A 76 -19.71 -2.96 -5.33
CA ASN A 76 -18.80 -2.34 -6.31
C ASN A 76 -17.42 -2.09 -5.65
N PHE A 77 -16.35 -2.60 -6.30
CA PHE A 77 -14.96 -2.50 -5.85
C PHE A 77 -14.22 -1.28 -6.46
N THR A 78 -14.87 -0.52 -7.37
CA THR A 78 -14.19 0.49 -8.18
C THR A 78 -13.79 1.77 -7.46
N GLU A 79 -14.21 1.97 -6.22
CA GLU A 79 -13.72 3.10 -5.46
C GLU A 79 -12.44 2.73 -4.71
N ASN A 80 -11.43 3.56 -4.86
CA ASN A 80 -10.05 3.41 -4.41
C ASN A 80 -9.86 3.41 -2.87
N SER A 81 -10.64 2.65 -2.13
CA SER A 81 -10.44 2.48 -0.69
C SER A 81 -10.19 1.02 -0.35
N LEU A 82 -9.08 0.78 0.31
CA LEU A 82 -8.54 -0.52 0.67
C LEU A 82 -9.39 -1.30 1.67
N ASN A 83 -10.15 -0.61 2.49
CA ASN A 83 -11.06 -1.19 3.45
C ASN A 83 -12.39 -0.47 3.37
N ARG A 84 -13.40 -1.14 2.81
CA ARG A 84 -14.77 -0.65 2.83
C ARG A 84 -15.62 -1.48 3.74
N ASN A 85 -16.25 -0.79 4.69
CA ASN A 85 -17.38 -1.32 5.41
C ASN A 85 -18.64 -0.80 4.74
N GLN A 86 -19.48 -1.68 4.22
CA GLN A 86 -20.81 -1.31 3.75
C GLN A 86 -21.83 -2.08 4.55
N ASN A 87 -22.86 -1.35 4.99
CA ASN A 87 -23.93 -1.89 5.81
C ASN A 87 -25.23 -1.90 5.00
N TRP A 88 -25.93 -3.01 5.01
CA TRP A 88 -27.24 -3.15 4.43
C TRP A 88 -28.25 -3.58 5.47
N THR A 89 -29.45 -3.11 5.27
CA THR A 89 -30.63 -3.59 5.98
C THR A 89 -31.58 -4.15 4.94
N LEU A 90 -31.94 -5.40 5.08
CA LEU A 90 -32.99 -6.06 4.30
C LEU A 90 -34.19 -6.19 5.22
N ASP A 91 -35.35 -5.73 4.77
CA ASP A 91 -36.55 -5.60 5.62
C ASP A 91 -37.80 -5.95 4.83
N GLY A 92 -38.27 -7.20 4.99
CA GLY A 92 -39.47 -7.69 4.34
C GLY A 92 -40.77 -6.92 4.72
N SER A 93 -40.80 -6.32 5.91
CA SER A 93 -42.00 -5.57 6.36
C SER A 93 -42.24 -4.26 5.57
N LEU A 94 -41.33 -3.85 4.69
CA LEU A 94 -41.45 -2.62 3.90
C LEU A 94 -42.29 -2.79 2.63
N ASP A 95 -42.57 -4.00 2.20
CA ASP A 95 -43.34 -4.28 1.00
C ASP A 95 -44.85 -4.12 1.17
N ASN A 96 -45.34 -3.85 2.39
CA ASN A 96 -46.75 -3.78 2.79
C ASN A 96 -47.50 -5.11 2.67
N SER A 97 -46.85 -6.23 2.54
CA SER A 97 -47.47 -7.52 2.80
C SER A 97 -47.75 -7.64 4.31
N ASN A 98 -48.87 -8.24 4.72
CA ASN A 98 -49.16 -8.49 6.11
C ASN A 98 -48.98 -10.00 6.41
N GLU A 99 -47.95 -10.60 5.87
CA GLU A 99 -47.68 -11.99 6.09
C GLU A 99 -46.84 -12.19 7.37
N ASN A 100 -46.94 -13.35 8.01
CA ASN A 100 -46.25 -13.61 9.27
C ASN A 100 -44.82 -14.18 9.06
N ASP A 101 -44.28 -14.00 7.90
CA ASP A 101 -42.94 -14.47 7.45
C ASP A 101 -41.93 -13.36 7.22
N ASP A 102 -42.32 -12.09 7.48
CA ASP A 102 -41.40 -10.95 7.41
C ASP A 102 -40.23 -11.12 8.36
N ALA A 103 -39.04 -10.86 7.86
CA ALA A 103 -37.83 -10.81 8.64
C ALA A 103 -36.95 -9.59 8.26
N LYS A 104 -36.14 -9.17 9.22
CA LYS A 104 -35.18 -8.09 9.02
C LYS A 104 -33.77 -8.59 9.26
N ILE A 105 -32.92 -8.39 8.27
CA ILE A 105 -31.51 -8.79 8.31
C ILE A 105 -30.63 -7.55 8.22
N PHE A 106 -29.68 -7.47 9.13
CA PHE A 106 -28.59 -6.51 9.07
C PHE A 106 -27.33 -7.26 8.65
N LEU A 107 -26.64 -6.77 7.64
CA LEU A 107 -25.36 -7.33 7.25
C LEU A 107 -24.32 -6.24 7.04
N GLU A 108 -23.10 -6.57 7.36
CA GLU A 108 -21.91 -5.77 7.09
C GLU A 108 -21.01 -6.56 6.17
N ILE A 109 -20.59 -5.94 5.06
CA ILE A 109 -19.55 -6.50 4.19
C ILE A 109 -18.28 -5.71 4.46
N LYS A 110 -17.24 -6.43 4.86
CA LYS A 110 -15.89 -5.93 4.99
C LYS A 110 -15.07 -6.51 3.86
N THR A 111 -14.47 -5.67 3.04
CA THR A 111 -13.50 -6.11 2.06
C THR A 111 -12.11 -5.98 2.65
N TYR A 112 -11.36 -7.07 2.55
CA TYR A 112 -9.94 -7.10 2.85
C TYR A 112 -9.24 -7.46 1.56
N ILE A 113 -8.27 -6.66 1.16
CA ILE A 113 -7.37 -7.05 0.09
C ILE A 113 -6.25 -7.85 0.76
N PHE A 114 -6.15 -9.14 0.43
CA PHE A 114 -5.10 -10.02 0.93
C PHE A 114 -3.78 -9.78 0.22
N GLY A 115 -3.24 -8.60 0.37
CA GLY A 115 -1.96 -8.23 -0.20
C GLY A 115 -2.06 -7.59 -1.58
N TYR A 116 -1.15 -6.66 -1.81
CA TYR A 116 -0.87 -6.11 -3.12
C TYR A 116 0.31 -6.88 -3.71
N LEU A 117 0.05 -7.87 -4.54
CA LEU A 117 1.12 -8.48 -5.31
C LEU A 117 1.51 -7.52 -6.43
N LEU A 118 2.57 -6.77 -6.23
CA LEU A 118 3.11 -5.81 -7.19
C LEU A 118 4.39 -6.34 -7.81
N SER A 119 4.60 -5.99 -9.07
CA SER A 119 5.81 -6.34 -9.81
C SER A 119 6.52 -5.08 -10.26
N TYR A 120 7.84 -5.12 -10.19
CA TYR A 120 8.76 -4.05 -10.57
C TYR A 120 9.70 -4.60 -11.61
N ASP A 121 9.83 -3.88 -12.72
CA ASP A 121 10.77 -4.19 -13.79
C ASP A 121 11.74 -3.04 -13.93
N TRP A 122 13.05 -3.32 -13.90
CA TRP A 122 14.06 -2.28 -14.07
C TRP A 122 15.29 -2.80 -14.80
N LYS A 123 16.19 -1.88 -15.16
CA LYS A 123 17.45 -2.19 -15.83
C LYS A 123 18.64 -1.72 -15.03
N TYR A 124 19.65 -2.58 -14.95
CA TYR A 124 20.97 -2.21 -14.45
C TYR A 124 22.05 -2.79 -15.36
N ASN A 125 22.99 -1.96 -15.84
CA ASN A 125 24.03 -2.36 -16.76
C ASN A 125 23.53 -3.18 -17.96
N THR A 126 22.46 -2.73 -18.62
CA THR A 126 21.80 -3.38 -19.78
C THR A 126 21.09 -4.72 -19.48
N VAL A 127 21.13 -5.20 -18.26
CA VAL A 127 20.41 -6.40 -17.81
C VAL A 127 19.06 -6.00 -17.25
N GLU A 128 18.01 -6.73 -17.65
CA GLU A 128 16.66 -6.57 -17.10
C GLU A 128 16.52 -7.40 -15.81
N TYR A 129 15.89 -6.81 -14.82
CA TYR A 129 15.58 -7.42 -13.54
C TYR A 129 14.08 -7.30 -13.25
N GLN A 130 13.57 -8.23 -12.49
CA GLN A 130 12.20 -8.22 -12.01
C GLN A 130 12.17 -8.63 -10.54
N LEU A 131 11.29 -7.95 -9.79
CA LEU A 131 10.97 -8.29 -8.42
C LEU A 131 9.45 -8.27 -8.26
N SER A 132 8.88 -9.27 -7.60
CA SER A 132 7.49 -9.24 -7.19
C SER A 132 7.42 -9.35 -5.66
N TYR A 133 6.59 -8.52 -5.07
CA TYR A 133 6.41 -8.49 -3.62
C TYR A 133 4.93 -8.35 -3.26
N ASN A 134 4.50 -9.08 -2.24
CA ASN A 134 3.12 -9.04 -1.75
C ASN A 134 3.04 -8.18 -0.48
N PHE A 135 2.57 -6.94 -0.64
CA PHE A 135 2.45 -5.99 0.46
C PHE A 135 1.26 -6.30 1.36
N ASP A 136 1.45 -6.12 2.65
CA ASP A 136 0.36 -6.14 3.62
C ASP A 136 -0.46 -4.84 3.52
N PRO A 137 -1.75 -4.91 3.14
CA PRO A 137 -2.60 -3.73 3.04
C PRO A 137 -2.75 -2.98 4.35
N ALA A 138 -2.74 -3.67 5.48
CA ALA A 138 -2.86 -3.03 6.78
C ALA A 138 -1.66 -2.13 7.08
N ARG A 139 -0.46 -2.51 6.62
CA ARG A 139 0.74 -1.68 6.77
C ARG A 139 0.70 -0.46 5.87
N TYR A 140 0.27 -0.60 4.62
CA TYR A 140 0.07 0.54 3.73
C TYR A 140 -0.95 1.53 4.32
N VAL A 141 -2.15 1.05 4.72
CA VAL A 141 -3.18 1.88 5.34
C VAL A 141 -2.69 2.54 6.64
N TYR A 142 -1.85 1.85 7.41
CA TYR A 142 -1.25 2.45 8.61
C TYR A 142 -0.45 3.69 8.26
N TYR A 143 0.42 3.64 7.23
CA TYR A 143 1.26 4.77 6.85
C TYR A 143 0.49 5.89 6.17
N THR A 144 -0.48 5.61 5.29
CA THR A 144 -1.35 6.63 4.69
C THR A 144 -2.19 7.41 5.70
N ASN A 145 -2.38 6.87 6.91
CA ASN A 145 -3.06 7.55 8.01
C ASN A 145 -2.12 8.27 8.99
N GLN A 146 -0.81 8.23 8.77
CA GLN A 146 0.14 9.03 9.56
C GLN A 146 0.12 10.50 9.12
N GLY A 147 0.87 11.35 9.83
CA GLY A 147 1.05 12.74 9.42
C GLY A 147 2.02 12.88 8.26
N HIS A 148 1.63 13.65 7.24
CA HIS A 148 2.44 13.95 6.04
C HIS A 148 2.85 15.43 5.98
N SER A 149 2.99 16.07 7.14
CA SER A 149 3.33 17.48 7.21
C SER A 149 4.81 17.70 7.51
N VAL A 150 5.44 18.60 6.76
CA VAL A 150 6.80 19.07 6.95
C VAL A 150 6.74 20.54 7.38
N MET A 151 7.39 20.87 8.47
CA MET A 151 7.50 22.25 8.97
C MET A 151 8.90 22.83 8.73
N GLU A 152 9.90 21.99 8.77
CA GLU A 152 11.31 22.31 8.54
C GLU A 152 11.97 21.25 7.65
N TYR A 153 13.04 21.60 6.95
CA TYR A 153 13.77 20.64 6.11
C TYR A 153 14.20 19.36 6.83
N ARG A 154 14.51 19.47 8.11
CA ARG A 154 14.88 18.30 8.91
C ARG A 154 13.75 17.28 9.04
N ASP A 155 12.49 17.68 8.92
CA ASP A 155 11.33 16.79 9.14
C ASP A 155 11.24 15.70 8.07
N TYR A 156 11.84 15.88 6.89
CA TYR A 156 11.87 14.84 5.85
C TYR A 156 12.54 13.53 6.30
N ILE A 157 13.49 13.57 7.26
CA ILE A 157 14.07 12.35 7.80
C ILE A 157 13.07 11.49 8.58
N ASN A 158 11.95 12.06 9.04
CA ASN A 158 10.92 11.32 9.76
C ASN A 158 10.15 10.33 8.86
N PHE A 159 10.24 10.51 7.53
CA PHE A 159 9.64 9.59 6.56
C PHE A 159 10.54 8.38 6.26
N VAL A 160 11.78 8.37 6.69
CA VAL A 160 12.65 7.20 6.55
C VAL A 160 12.21 6.10 7.52
N THR A 161 11.91 4.92 6.97
CA THR A 161 11.39 3.77 7.74
C THR A 161 12.17 2.48 7.47
N LYS A 162 13.46 2.49 7.82
CA LYS A 162 14.41 1.39 7.59
C LYS A 162 14.05 0.06 8.28
N GLU A 163 13.17 0.09 9.27
CA GLU A 163 12.72 -1.08 10.02
C GLU A 163 11.35 -1.60 9.54
N GLU A 164 10.73 -0.94 8.55
CA GLU A 164 9.48 -1.41 7.98
C GLU A 164 9.67 -2.75 7.28
N THR A 165 8.83 -3.74 7.61
CA THR A 165 8.99 -5.12 7.14
C THR A 165 9.15 -5.23 5.62
N ALA A 166 8.28 -4.56 4.86
CA ALA A 166 8.35 -4.59 3.40
C ALA A 166 9.66 -3.99 2.87
N VAL A 167 10.14 -2.90 3.49
CA VAL A 167 11.41 -2.26 3.13
C VAL A 167 12.59 -3.20 3.39
N VAL A 168 12.63 -3.81 4.58
CA VAL A 168 13.69 -4.76 4.97
C VAL A 168 13.72 -5.96 4.03
N GLU A 169 12.56 -6.55 3.74
CA GLU A 169 12.48 -7.73 2.86
C GLU A 169 12.86 -7.40 1.43
N ILE A 170 12.40 -6.28 0.87
CA ILE A 170 12.78 -5.82 -0.48
C ILE A 170 14.28 -5.52 -0.53
N ALA A 171 14.82 -4.82 0.47
CA ALA A 171 16.26 -4.57 0.55
C ALA A 171 17.07 -5.88 0.52
N HIS A 172 16.66 -6.89 1.28
CA HIS A 172 17.31 -8.20 1.25
C HIS A 172 17.13 -8.96 -0.05
N ILE A 173 15.99 -8.83 -0.74
CA ILE A 173 15.80 -9.40 -2.09
C ILE A 173 16.79 -8.73 -3.06
N LEU A 174 16.90 -7.40 -3.05
CA LEU A 174 17.84 -6.66 -3.89
C LEU A 174 19.29 -7.07 -3.61
N ARG A 175 19.69 -7.19 -2.33
CA ARG A 175 21.01 -7.71 -1.93
C ARG A 175 21.25 -9.14 -2.43
N ASN A 176 20.26 -10.01 -2.34
CA ASN A 176 20.41 -11.39 -2.83
C ASN A 176 20.62 -11.42 -4.36
N LEU A 177 19.91 -10.59 -5.11
CA LEU A 177 20.08 -10.44 -6.55
C LEU A 177 21.48 -9.90 -6.89
N SER A 178 21.94 -8.89 -6.15
CA SER A 178 23.29 -8.32 -6.24
C SER A 178 24.37 -9.39 -5.98
N ASN A 179 24.25 -10.15 -4.92
CA ASN A 179 25.17 -11.22 -4.54
C ASN A 179 25.25 -12.32 -5.60
N GLN A 180 24.12 -12.71 -6.22
CA GLN A 180 24.08 -13.69 -7.31
C GLN A 180 24.87 -13.22 -8.55
N LYS A 181 25.03 -11.91 -8.72
CA LYS A 181 25.82 -11.30 -9.80
C LYS A 181 27.27 -11.05 -9.41
N GLY A 182 27.64 -11.25 -8.14
CA GLY A 182 28.98 -10.99 -7.63
C GLY A 182 29.32 -9.50 -7.54
N PHE A 183 28.33 -8.64 -7.33
CA PHE A 183 28.55 -7.20 -7.21
C PHE A 183 29.30 -6.89 -5.91
N ASP A 184 30.22 -5.95 -5.99
CA ASP A 184 30.84 -5.32 -4.82
C ASP A 184 29.92 -4.26 -4.22
N SER A 185 30.30 -3.66 -3.10
CA SER A 185 29.46 -2.69 -2.37
C SER A 185 29.07 -1.49 -3.24
N LEU A 186 29.96 -0.98 -4.09
CA LEU A 186 29.65 0.13 -4.98
C LEU A 186 28.63 -0.27 -6.05
N SER A 187 28.82 -1.43 -6.65
CA SER A 187 27.89 -1.99 -7.63
C SER A 187 26.54 -2.34 -7.01
N GLU A 188 26.51 -2.83 -5.75
CA GLU A 188 25.28 -3.10 -5.01
C GLU A 188 24.50 -1.81 -4.72
N VAL A 189 25.16 -0.76 -4.24
CA VAL A 189 24.51 0.55 -4.03
C VAL A 189 23.93 1.07 -5.33
N ASN A 190 24.70 1.08 -6.41
CA ASN A 190 24.21 1.51 -7.73
C ASN A 190 23.06 0.64 -8.26
N PHE A 191 23.06 -0.65 -7.95
CA PHE A 191 21.98 -1.57 -8.32
C PHE A 191 20.69 -1.24 -7.56
N ILE A 192 20.77 -0.95 -6.25
CA ILE A 192 19.62 -0.53 -5.44
C ILE A 192 19.12 0.84 -5.89
N MET A 193 20.03 1.78 -6.19
CA MET A 193 19.68 3.07 -6.79
C MET A 193 18.86 2.88 -8.08
N SER A 194 19.32 1.99 -8.99
CA SER A 194 18.63 1.76 -10.26
C SER A 194 17.21 1.21 -10.09
N PHE A 195 16.96 0.44 -9.04
CA PHE A 195 15.60 0.01 -8.67
C PHE A 195 14.72 1.20 -8.28
N VAL A 196 15.21 2.08 -7.40
CA VAL A 196 14.43 3.28 -6.98
C VAL A 196 14.23 4.23 -8.16
N GLN A 197 15.26 4.47 -8.96
CA GLN A 197 15.20 5.32 -10.16
C GLN A 197 14.21 4.83 -11.22
N SER A 198 13.82 3.55 -11.20
CA SER A 198 12.84 2.99 -12.12
C SER A 198 11.39 3.30 -11.75
N LEU A 199 11.13 3.75 -10.54
CA LEU A 199 9.80 4.17 -10.13
C LEU A 199 9.42 5.47 -10.86
N LYS A 200 8.12 5.61 -11.13
CA LYS A 200 7.64 6.76 -11.89
C LYS A 200 7.76 8.03 -11.07
N TYR A 201 8.50 9.02 -11.57
CA TYR A 201 8.48 10.36 -10.98
C TYR A 201 7.12 11.03 -11.19
N SER A 202 6.52 11.57 -10.14
CA SER A 202 5.27 12.33 -10.23
C SER A 202 5.13 13.27 -9.04
N GLU A 203 4.90 14.54 -9.32
CA GLU A 203 4.68 15.57 -8.32
C GLU A 203 3.41 15.31 -7.47
N ASP A 204 3.42 15.72 -6.22
CA ASP A 204 2.35 15.54 -5.24
C ASP A 204 1.03 16.18 -5.64
N ASN A 205 1.06 17.32 -6.30
CA ASN A 205 -0.14 17.98 -6.80
C ASN A 205 -0.93 17.12 -7.80
N LEU A 206 -0.27 16.19 -8.49
CA LEU A 206 -0.87 15.26 -9.45
C LEU A 206 -1.34 13.96 -8.81
N THR A 207 -0.69 13.52 -7.73
CA THR A 207 -0.93 12.22 -7.09
C THR A 207 -1.74 12.32 -5.82
N ALA A 208 -1.41 13.27 -4.94
CA ALA A 208 -2.09 13.48 -3.66
C ALA A 208 -3.09 14.65 -3.68
N GLY A 209 -3.06 15.51 -4.72
CA GLY A 209 -3.94 16.67 -4.85
C GLY A 209 -3.60 17.83 -3.92
N VAL A 210 -2.42 17.80 -3.29
CA VAL A 210 -1.86 18.83 -2.43
C VAL A 210 -0.47 19.21 -2.92
N GLY A 211 0.05 20.34 -2.48
CA GLY A 211 1.34 20.83 -2.97
C GLY A 211 2.55 20.14 -2.34
N GLU A 212 2.37 19.43 -1.23
CA GLU A 212 3.42 18.71 -0.51
C GLU A 212 2.79 17.55 0.27
N TYR A 213 3.21 16.34 -0.03
CA TYR A 213 2.75 15.11 0.63
C TYR A 213 3.88 14.09 0.68
N PRO A 214 4.87 14.26 1.56
CA PRO A 214 5.97 13.30 1.66
C PRO A 214 5.47 11.90 2.01
N ARG A 215 5.78 10.92 1.16
CA ARG A 215 5.38 9.52 1.32
C ARG A 215 6.33 8.75 2.20
N TYR A 216 5.78 7.87 3.00
CA TYR A 216 6.60 6.80 3.59
C TYR A 216 7.01 5.79 2.51
N PRO A 217 8.16 5.12 2.64
CA PRO A 217 8.68 4.14 1.67
C PRO A 217 7.68 3.08 1.21
N ILE A 218 6.83 2.59 2.11
CA ILE A 218 5.80 1.63 1.73
C ILE A 218 4.75 2.24 0.80
N GLU A 219 4.43 3.53 0.93
CA GLU A 219 3.50 4.21 0.04
C GLU A 219 4.12 4.36 -1.35
N THR A 220 5.36 4.84 -1.43
CA THR A 220 6.13 4.95 -2.69
C THR A 220 6.24 3.61 -3.40
N LEU A 221 6.47 2.54 -2.65
CA LEU A 221 6.52 1.17 -3.19
C LEU A 221 5.15 0.73 -3.70
N VAL A 222 4.09 0.83 -2.90
CA VAL A 222 2.76 0.35 -3.30
C VAL A 222 2.19 1.17 -4.45
N GLU A 223 2.37 2.48 -4.46
CA GLU A 223 1.89 3.37 -5.50
C GLU A 223 2.80 3.36 -6.74
N GLN A 224 4.02 2.83 -6.63
CA GLN A 224 5.05 2.78 -7.67
C GLN A 224 5.37 4.16 -8.25
N THR A 225 5.23 5.20 -7.44
CA THR A 225 5.43 6.59 -7.82
C THR A 225 5.82 7.43 -6.62
N GLY A 226 6.43 8.58 -6.87
CA GLY A 226 6.79 9.58 -5.88
C GLY A 226 7.60 10.69 -6.54
N ASP A 227 7.92 11.71 -5.79
CA ASP A 227 8.84 12.76 -6.25
C ASP A 227 10.24 12.65 -5.60
N CYS A 228 10.95 13.76 -5.42
CA CYS A 228 12.36 13.69 -5.03
C CYS A 228 12.57 13.24 -3.58
N GLU A 229 11.78 13.75 -2.64
CA GLU A 229 11.89 13.38 -1.22
C GLU A 229 11.36 11.97 -0.96
N ASP A 230 10.31 11.54 -1.67
CA ASP A 230 9.74 10.19 -1.57
C ASP A 230 10.77 9.13 -2.00
N SER A 231 11.37 9.33 -3.17
CA SER A 231 12.40 8.44 -3.70
C SER A 231 13.68 8.47 -2.87
N ALA A 232 14.03 9.64 -2.31
CA ALA A 232 15.15 9.76 -1.39
C ALA A 232 14.88 9.01 -0.07
N ALA A 233 13.71 9.18 0.55
CA ALA A 233 13.33 8.46 1.76
C ALA A 233 13.32 6.94 1.55
N LEU A 234 12.82 6.48 0.39
CA LEU A 234 12.84 5.07 0.03
C LEU A 234 14.28 4.54 -0.13
N LEU A 235 15.14 5.24 -0.89
CA LEU A 235 16.52 4.79 -1.09
C LEU A 235 17.29 4.73 0.24
N ILE A 236 17.18 5.76 1.08
CA ILE A 236 17.80 5.77 2.41
C ILE A 236 17.32 4.57 3.22
N SER A 237 16.00 4.33 3.26
CA SER A 237 15.43 3.23 4.04
C SER A 237 15.95 1.86 3.58
N LEU A 238 16.06 1.63 2.26
CA LEU A 238 16.61 0.39 1.70
C LEU A 238 18.09 0.22 2.04
N LEU A 239 18.88 1.28 1.92
CA LEU A 239 20.32 1.25 2.21
C LEU A 239 20.60 1.05 3.69
N GLU A 240 19.92 1.78 4.57
CA GLU A 240 20.04 1.66 6.02
C GLU A 240 19.58 0.27 6.54
N ALA A 241 18.53 -0.31 5.95
CA ALA A 241 18.10 -1.70 6.25
C ALA A 241 19.22 -2.73 5.94
N LEU A 242 20.13 -2.37 5.05
CA LEU A 242 21.30 -3.19 4.68
C LEU A 242 22.58 -2.77 5.41
N ASN A 243 22.51 -1.86 6.38
CA ASN A 243 23.62 -1.28 7.13
C ASN A 243 24.62 -0.48 6.28
N TYR A 244 24.15 0.14 5.20
CA TYR A 244 24.86 1.26 4.59
C TYR A 244 24.49 2.54 5.31
N GLU A 245 25.47 3.39 5.56
CA GLU A 245 25.24 4.69 6.20
C GLU A 245 24.80 5.70 5.15
N ALA A 246 23.57 6.19 5.28
CA ALA A 246 22.96 7.10 4.33
C ALA A 246 22.40 8.37 5.01
N ALA A 247 22.25 9.44 4.26
CA ALA A 247 21.78 10.73 4.72
C ALA A 247 20.83 11.36 3.70
N MET A 248 19.90 12.20 4.16
CA MET A 248 19.08 13.06 3.32
C MET A 248 19.89 14.30 2.93
N ILE A 249 19.97 14.59 1.63
CA ILE A 249 20.56 15.80 1.08
C ILE A 249 19.44 16.68 0.54
N LEU A 250 19.28 17.89 1.07
CA LEU A 250 18.27 18.84 0.63
C LEU A 250 18.94 20.07 0.06
N ILE A 251 18.64 20.41 -1.18
CA ILE A 251 19.17 21.54 -1.94
C ILE A 251 18.02 22.53 -2.19
N PRO A 252 17.85 23.58 -1.38
CA PRO A 252 16.66 24.45 -1.45
C PRO A 252 16.48 25.20 -2.76
N GLU A 253 17.57 25.50 -3.45
CA GLU A 253 17.62 26.28 -4.69
C GLU A 253 18.36 25.49 -5.75
N ALA A 254 17.93 24.25 -6.00
CA ALA A 254 18.58 23.39 -6.99
C ALA A 254 18.43 23.92 -8.40
N TRP A 255 17.24 24.43 -8.76
CA TRP A 255 16.94 25.05 -10.05
C TRP A 255 16.01 26.27 -9.83
N ASP A 256 16.47 27.47 -10.20
CA ASP A 256 15.71 28.71 -10.03
C ASP A 256 15.04 28.78 -8.64
N ASP A 257 13.73 28.61 -8.55
CA ASP A 257 12.96 28.65 -7.31
C ASP A 257 12.56 27.25 -6.79
N TYR A 258 13.12 26.17 -7.35
CA TYR A 258 12.77 24.78 -6.99
C TYR A 258 13.84 24.11 -6.15
N GLY A 259 13.41 23.52 -5.03
CA GLY A 259 14.24 22.66 -4.20
C GLY A 259 14.41 21.26 -4.81
N HIS A 260 15.37 20.52 -4.27
CA HIS A 260 15.58 19.11 -4.63
C HIS A 260 16.02 18.32 -3.42
N ALA A 261 15.52 17.09 -3.33
CA ALA A 261 15.94 16.09 -2.37
C ALA A 261 16.73 14.98 -3.08
N ALA A 262 17.83 14.58 -2.48
CA ALA A 262 18.67 13.49 -2.95
C ALA A 262 19.21 12.71 -1.74
N VAL A 263 20.00 11.68 -2.02
CA VAL A 263 20.59 10.82 -0.98
C VAL A 263 22.10 11.01 -0.94
N GLY A 264 22.66 10.99 0.25
CA GLY A 264 24.09 10.85 0.47
C GLY A 264 24.40 9.45 0.97
N VAL A 265 25.45 8.82 0.44
CA VAL A 265 25.90 7.49 0.88
C VAL A 265 27.35 7.57 1.30
N ASN A 266 27.64 7.17 2.55
CA ASN A 266 29.03 7.02 3.00
C ASN A 266 29.54 5.65 2.53
N LEU A 267 30.39 5.67 1.53
CA LEU A 267 30.91 4.44 0.93
C LEU A 267 32.38 4.56 0.57
N THR A 268 33.20 3.70 1.14
CA THR A 268 34.64 3.62 0.82
C THR A 268 34.83 3.16 -0.63
N GLY A 269 35.64 3.90 -1.38
CA GLY A 269 35.95 3.58 -2.77
C GLY A 269 34.99 4.14 -3.80
N ALA A 270 33.96 4.89 -3.37
CA ALA A 270 33.16 5.70 -4.28
C ALA A 270 33.98 6.92 -4.76
N GLU A 271 33.61 7.43 -5.91
CA GLU A 271 34.22 8.59 -6.55
C GLU A 271 33.16 9.58 -7.01
N GLY A 272 33.53 10.85 -7.21
CA GLY A 272 32.61 11.86 -7.72
C GLY A 272 32.26 12.93 -6.69
N ILE A 273 31.07 13.51 -6.78
CA ILE A 273 30.59 14.58 -5.92
C ILE A 273 30.13 14.01 -4.59
N TYR A 274 30.55 14.67 -3.50
CA TYR A 274 30.13 14.34 -2.16
C TYR A 274 29.92 15.61 -1.32
N TYR A 275 29.14 15.47 -0.26
CA TYR A 275 28.91 16.50 0.75
C TYR A 275 29.53 16.06 2.06
N ILE A 276 30.06 17.03 2.79
CA ILE A 276 30.74 16.76 4.08
C ILE A 276 29.82 17.22 5.22
N LEU A 277 29.49 16.29 6.08
CA LEU A 277 28.84 16.59 7.35
C LEU A 277 29.91 16.82 8.41
N ASN A 278 29.70 17.82 9.28
CA ASN A 278 30.61 18.19 10.36
C ASN A 278 32.03 18.56 9.87
N GLU A 279 32.14 19.24 8.74
CA GLU A 279 33.42 19.64 8.14
C GLU A 279 34.39 20.29 9.18
N GLY A 280 35.62 19.81 9.22
CA GLY A 280 36.66 20.27 10.13
C GLY A 280 36.51 19.83 11.58
N LYS A 281 35.59 18.89 11.90
CA LYS A 281 35.43 18.30 13.23
C LYS A 281 35.95 16.84 13.26
N ASP A 282 36.18 16.31 14.46
CA ASP A 282 36.66 14.92 14.66
C ASP A 282 35.71 13.85 14.11
N ASN A 283 34.41 14.20 13.92
CA ASN A 283 33.37 13.36 13.36
C ASN A 283 32.94 13.81 11.97
N GLU A 284 33.88 14.23 11.14
CA GLU A 284 33.65 14.55 9.74
C GLU A 284 33.30 13.30 8.94
N ILE A 285 32.19 13.34 8.18
CA ILE A 285 31.70 12.24 7.35
C ILE A 285 31.42 12.76 5.93
N GLY A 286 31.93 12.06 4.95
CA GLY A 286 31.65 12.34 3.54
C GLY A 286 30.54 11.45 2.99
N TYR A 287 29.53 12.08 2.39
CA TYR A 287 28.39 11.43 1.76
C TYR A 287 28.41 11.65 0.25
N TYR A 288 28.65 10.61 -0.54
CA TYR A 288 28.59 10.69 -2.00
C TYR A 288 27.14 10.87 -2.46
N TYR A 289 26.95 11.79 -3.40
CA TYR A 289 25.64 12.14 -3.93
C TYR A 289 25.02 10.98 -4.74
N ALA A 290 23.76 10.71 -4.49
CA ALA A 290 22.97 9.71 -5.18
C ALA A 290 21.65 10.33 -5.67
N GLU A 291 21.52 10.45 -6.99
CA GLU A 291 20.30 10.92 -7.65
C GLU A 291 19.24 9.81 -7.68
N THR A 292 17.98 10.15 -7.39
CA THR A 292 16.90 9.15 -7.30
C THR A 292 15.77 9.36 -8.31
N THR A 293 15.68 10.55 -8.92
CA THR A 293 14.49 10.96 -9.70
C THR A 293 14.53 10.59 -11.18
N ALA A 294 15.66 10.07 -11.66
CA ALA A 294 15.81 9.68 -13.06
C ALA A 294 16.77 8.48 -13.19
N GLU A 295 16.50 7.65 -14.21
CA GLU A 295 17.30 6.45 -14.48
C GLU A 295 18.72 6.79 -14.99
N GLY A 296 19.67 5.92 -14.63
CA GLY A 296 21.01 5.88 -15.18
C GLY A 296 22.07 6.64 -14.42
N TRP A 297 21.73 7.41 -13.41
CA TRP A 297 22.69 8.06 -12.51
C TRP A 297 23.38 7.05 -11.61
N LYS A 298 24.67 7.27 -11.40
CA LYS A 298 25.48 6.47 -10.48
C LYS A 298 25.87 7.28 -9.25
N LEU A 299 26.25 6.58 -8.20
CA LEU A 299 26.76 7.20 -6.98
C LEU A 299 27.93 8.14 -7.30
N GLY A 300 27.86 9.38 -6.83
CA GLY A 300 28.80 10.45 -7.08
C GLY A 300 28.53 11.28 -8.34
N GLU A 301 27.57 10.90 -9.17
CA GLU A 301 27.12 11.73 -10.30
C GLU A 301 26.00 12.67 -9.86
N ILE A 302 26.05 13.92 -10.30
CA ILE A 302 25.10 14.97 -9.94
C ILE A 302 24.59 15.66 -11.20
N PRO A 303 23.28 15.99 -11.30
CA PRO A 303 22.76 16.76 -12.41
C PRO A 303 23.32 18.19 -12.45
N ASP A 304 23.06 18.90 -13.54
CA ASP A 304 23.44 20.31 -13.64
C ASP A 304 22.48 21.15 -12.80
N LEU A 305 22.95 21.59 -11.62
CA LEU A 305 22.18 22.34 -10.65
C LEU A 305 22.64 23.81 -10.64
N ASP A 306 21.72 24.75 -10.51
CA ASP A 306 22.02 26.19 -10.36
C ASP A 306 22.73 26.49 -9.03
N SER A 307 22.33 25.77 -7.97
CA SER A 307 23.01 25.81 -6.68
C SER A 307 23.32 24.40 -6.18
N ARG A 308 24.45 24.26 -5.49
CA ARG A 308 24.85 23.02 -4.81
C ARG A 308 24.93 23.19 -3.29
N THR A 309 24.42 24.30 -2.79
CA THR A 309 24.32 24.51 -1.33
C THR A 309 23.26 23.59 -0.76
N ALA A 310 23.65 22.71 0.14
CA ALA A 310 22.76 21.67 0.66
C ALA A 310 22.78 21.62 2.19
N TYR A 311 21.69 21.13 2.74
CA TYR A 311 21.60 20.60 4.09
C TYR A 311 21.74 19.08 4.04
N VAL A 312 22.57 18.54 4.93
CA VAL A 312 22.77 17.08 5.06
C VAL A 312 22.26 16.64 6.43
N TYR A 313 21.35 15.69 6.43
CA TYR A 313 20.74 15.17 7.66
C TYR A 313 20.95 13.64 7.73
N GLU A 314 21.64 13.21 8.78
CA GLU A 314 21.75 11.79 9.15
C GLU A 314 20.41 11.26 9.65
N VAL A 315 20.19 9.95 9.46
CA VAL A 315 18.96 9.22 9.78
C VAL A 315 19.16 8.27 10.95
#